data_fbd9035d9f23754eb3c6bc83fff14349
#
_entry.id   fbd9035d9f23754eb3c6bc83fff14349
#
_cell.length_a   1.000
_cell.length_b   1.000
_cell.length_c   1.000
_cell.angle_alpha   90.00
_cell.angle_beta   90.00
_cell.angle_gamma   90.00
#
_symmetry.space_group_name_H-M   'P 1'
#
loop_
_entity.id
_entity.type
_entity.pdbx_description
1 polymer ?
#
loop_
_entity_poly.entity_id
_entity_poly.type
_entity_poly.pdbx_seq_one_letter_code
_entity_poly.pdbx_strand_id
1 'polypeptide(L)'
;MRLRLLFIVILGVTSTPCLAQTPSQAPSQSAQTTAQPTPQSGTPLTLAQAEAAALRNNPQITIGKLRALEAQQYVREQRSALLPTAYLSLTAVDSEAGSRIAAGALNNPVIFPRAAAGATVSQLLTDFGRTTNLVSSAKFQADAEDKNAAATAADITLALDRAFYNALETRELVKVAEETIKSRQTLVDRVGALAQAKLRSDLDLSFANVDLSRAKLLLLESQNNYQASLSVLSALLGYQDQQPFEVADSGEQVTPPALDVQPLIAQALQQRPEVAALQFQVEAAQKNRNAEHDLWRPTISALGTAGIAPVRDPQIHNWYGAVGVNINIPVFNGFLYDARGKVSDLQTEAARQKLMDLRNNVARDVRISWQDANQAFARLTVTQQLREQANLALDLAQQRYNLGLSSIVEFSQAELGKTEADIADTDARYRYRLSQIILAYTVGAPR
;
A
#
# COMPACT_ATOMS: atom_id res chain seq x y z
N MET A 1 -46.44 11.35 53.03
CA MET A 1 -45.88 10.01 52.98
C MET A 1 -46.89 9.09 52.31
N ARG A 2 -46.93 9.10 50.99
CA ARG A 2 -47.71 8.14 50.15
C ARG A 2 -46.86 7.77 48.96
N LEU A 3 -46.33 6.56 49.02
CA LEU A 3 -45.58 5.84 48.00
C LEU A 3 -46.49 5.63 46.77
N ARG A 4 -46.25 6.26 45.65
CA ARG A 4 -46.97 6.00 44.42
C ARG A 4 -46.07 5.22 43.46
N LEU A 5 -46.59 4.06 43.13
CA LEU A 5 -46.03 3.03 42.26
C LEU A 5 -45.56 3.60 40.92
N LEU A 6 -44.37 3.15 40.56
CA LEU A 6 -43.79 3.23 39.24
C LEU A 6 -44.63 2.42 38.26
N PHE A 7 -45.38 3.05 37.37
CA PHE A 7 -46.04 2.36 36.24
C PHE A 7 -45.02 2.23 35.09
N ILE A 8 -44.39 1.08 35.03
CA ILE A 8 -43.68 0.64 33.84
C ILE A 8 -44.74 0.26 32.81
N VAL A 9 -44.93 1.08 31.80
CA VAL A 9 -45.71 0.71 30.59
C VAL A 9 -44.86 -0.28 29.79
N ILE A 10 -45.02 -1.56 30.08
CA ILE A 10 -44.59 -2.65 29.23
C ILE A 10 -45.57 -2.67 28.05
N LEU A 11 -45.09 -2.27 26.87
CA LEU A 11 -45.79 -2.51 25.64
C LEU A 11 -45.89 -4.04 25.47
N GLY A 12 -47.10 -4.57 25.65
CA GLY A 12 -47.38 -5.99 25.42
C GLY A 12 -47.14 -6.35 23.98
N VAL A 13 -46.03 -6.97 23.71
CA VAL A 13 -45.83 -7.75 22.51
C VAL A 13 -46.64 -9.03 22.70
N THR A 14 -47.77 -9.16 21.96
CA THR A 14 -48.55 -10.38 21.87
C THR A 14 -47.66 -11.51 21.34
N SER A 15 -47.24 -12.36 22.25
CA SER A 15 -46.55 -13.61 21.92
C SER A 15 -47.54 -14.57 21.25
N THR A 16 -47.51 -14.71 19.95
CA THR A 16 -48.00 -15.89 19.25
C THR A 16 -47.17 -17.11 19.67
N PRO A 17 -47.80 -18.24 20.02
CA PRO A 17 -47.04 -19.44 20.36
C PRO A 17 -46.34 -19.94 19.10
N CYS A 18 -45.04 -19.85 19.09
CA CYS A 18 -44.20 -20.49 18.09
C CYS A 18 -44.23 -22.01 18.36
N LEU A 19 -44.93 -22.75 17.52
CA LEU A 19 -44.81 -24.21 17.45
C LEU A 19 -43.35 -24.57 17.28
N ALA A 20 -42.87 -25.40 18.19
CA ALA A 20 -41.52 -25.97 18.17
C ALA A 20 -41.31 -26.72 16.84
N GLN A 21 -40.68 -26.10 15.90
CA GLN A 21 -40.07 -26.79 14.77
C GLN A 21 -38.76 -27.36 15.25
N THR A 22 -38.66 -28.68 15.18
CA THR A 22 -37.42 -29.44 15.27
C THR A 22 -36.33 -28.76 14.45
N PRO A 23 -35.08 -28.66 14.95
CA PRO A 23 -34.00 -28.09 14.17
C PRO A 23 -33.74 -28.99 12.96
N SER A 24 -34.26 -28.62 11.81
CA SER A 24 -33.79 -29.10 10.53
C SER A 24 -32.31 -28.67 10.46
N GLN A 25 -31.44 -29.64 10.37
CA GLN A 25 -30.01 -29.45 10.13
C GLN A 25 -29.89 -28.55 8.90
N ALA A 26 -29.51 -27.30 9.13
CA ALA A 26 -28.98 -26.45 8.07
C ALA A 26 -27.78 -27.21 7.48
N PRO A 27 -27.69 -27.35 6.15
CA PRO A 27 -26.48 -27.85 5.55
C PRO A 27 -25.36 -26.91 5.99
N SER A 28 -24.38 -27.46 6.68
CA SER A 28 -23.12 -26.81 6.96
C SER A 28 -22.61 -26.27 5.62
N GLN A 29 -22.79 -24.97 5.39
CA GLN A 29 -21.95 -24.29 4.44
C GLN A 29 -20.55 -24.42 5.02
N SER A 30 -19.87 -25.51 4.63
CA SER A 30 -18.43 -25.55 4.66
C SER A 30 -17.99 -24.26 4.03
N ALA A 31 -17.44 -23.38 4.88
CA ALA A 31 -16.63 -22.28 4.41
C ALA A 31 -15.66 -22.92 3.42
N GLN A 32 -15.93 -22.72 2.14
CA GLN A 32 -14.95 -22.96 1.12
C GLN A 32 -13.85 -21.93 1.44
N THR A 33 -12.93 -22.34 2.34
CA THR A 33 -11.58 -21.84 2.33
C THR A 33 -11.17 -22.03 0.88
N THR A 34 -11.20 -20.96 0.12
CA THR A 34 -10.55 -20.89 -1.19
C THR A 34 -9.10 -21.27 -0.89
N ALA A 35 -8.80 -22.54 -1.08
CA ALA A 35 -7.45 -23.05 -1.01
C ALA A 35 -6.66 -22.17 -1.99
N GLN A 36 -5.81 -21.34 -1.44
CA GLN A 36 -4.79 -20.65 -2.24
C GLN A 36 -4.12 -21.76 -3.05
N PRO A 37 -3.99 -21.59 -4.38
CA PRO A 37 -3.26 -22.57 -5.16
C PRO A 37 -1.85 -22.63 -4.61
N THR A 38 -1.55 -23.66 -3.83
CA THR A 38 -0.20 -24.00 -3.42
C THR A 38 0.61 -24.17 -4.70
N PRO A 39 1.71 -23.44 -4.91
CA PRO A 39 2.59 -23.68 -6.04
C PRO A 39 3.00 -25.15 -5.97
N GLN A 40 2.68 -25.89 -7.00
CA GLN A 40 3.11 -27.29 -7.10
C GLN A 40 4.64 -27.28 -7.10
N SER A 41 5.23 -28.01 -6.17
CA SER A 41 6.68 -28.20 -6.06
C SER A 41 7.22 -28.66 -7.43
N GLY A 42 7.97 -27.79 -8.10
CA GLY A 42 8.61 -28.13 -9.38
C GLY A 42 8.28 -27.25 -10.59
N THR A 43 7.31 -26.32 -10.53
CA THR A 43 7.13 -25.34 -11.62
C THR A 43 7.97 -24.09 -11.35
N PRO A 44 8.85 -23.71 -12.29
CA PRO A 44 9.67 -22.52 -12.12
C PRO A 44 8.78 -21.27 -12.02
N LEU A 45 8.99 -20.47 -10.97
CA LEU A 45 8.30 -19.20 -10.78
C LEU A 45 8.96 -18.14 -11.67
N THR A 46 8.22 -17.63 -12.66
CA THR A 46 8.64 -16.51 -13.49
C THR A 46 8.25 -15.17 -12.84
N LEU A 47 8.93 -14.07 -13.22
CA LEU A 47 8.63 -12.73 -12.71
C LEU A 47 7.16 -12.36 -12.92
N ALA A 48 6.63 -12.55 -14.15
CA ALA A 48 5.24 -12.23 -14.45
C ALA A 48 4.22 -13.02 -13.60
N GLN A 49 4.53 -14.29 -13.29
CA GLN A 49 3.69 -15.09 -12.40
C GLN A 49 3.76 -14.58 -10.95
N ALA A 50 4.94 -14.17 -10.50
CA ALA A 50 5.15 -13.58 -9.19
C ALA A 50 4.38 -12.25 -9.03
N GLU A 51 4.49 -11.35 -10.02
CA GLU A 51 3.74 -10.08 -10.06
C GLU A 51 2.22 -10.33 -10.01
N ALA A 52 1.70 -11.23 -10.84
CA ALA A 52 0.29 -11.56 -10.85
C ALA A 52 -0.19 -12.19 -9.53
N ALA A 53 0.66 -12.95 -8.84
CA ALA A 53 0.35 -13.53 -7.53
C ALA A 53 0.33 -12.44 -6.44
N ALA A 54 1.32 -11.55 -6.41
CA ALA A 54 1.40 -10.45 -5.45
C ALA A 54 0.21 -9.48 -5.60
N LEU A 55 -0.14 -9.10 -6.83
CA LEU A 55 -1.29 -8.21 -7.09
C LEU A 55 -2.63 -8.79 -6.60
N ARG A 56 -2.74 -10.12 -6.49
CA ARG A 56 -3.95 -10.79 -5.99
C ARG A 56 -3.92 -11.01 -4.48
N ASN A 57 -2.77 -11.39 -3.94
CA ASN A 57 -2.68 -11.95 -2.58
C ASN A 57 -2.09 -10.97 -1.56
N ASN A 58 -1.35 -9.94 -1.99
CA ASN A 58 -0.67 -9.04 -1.06
C ASN A 58 -1.68 -8.18 -0.28
N PRO A 59 -1.65 -8.21 1.08
CA PRO A 59 -2.59 -7.47 1.91
C PRO A 59 -2.51 -5.95 1.75
N GLN A 60 -1.33 -5.38 1.47
CA GLN A 60 -1.14 -3.94 1.32
C GLN A 60 -1.89 -3.40 0.08
N ILE A 61 -1.89 -4.17 -1.01
CA ILE A 61 -2.64 -3.83 -2.22
C ILE A 61 -4.15 -3.87 -1.93
N THR A 62 -4.60 -4.88 -1.18
CA THR A 62 -6.00 -4.99 -0.75
C THR A 62 -6.40 -3.82 0.15
N ILE A 63 -5.55 -3.42 1.10
CA ILE A 63 -5.77 -2.24 1.96
C ILE A 63 -5.90 -0.98 1.10
N GLY A 64 -5.02 -0.78 0.11
CA GLY A 64 -5.10 0.36 -0.80
C GLY A 64 -6.44 0.42 -1.55
N LYS A 65 -6.88 -0.71 -2.11
CA LYS A 65 -8.19 -0.82 -2.79
C LYS A 65 -9.38 -0.55 -1.84
N LEU A 66 -9.33 -1.05 -0.60
CA LEU A 66 -10.38 -0.81 0.39
C LEU A 66 -10.46 0.68 0.79
N ARG A 67 -9.33 1.39 0.92
CA ARG A 67 -9.29 2.83 1.17
C ARG A 67 -9.92 3.62 0.01
N ALA A 68 -9.64 3.25 -1.22
CA ALA A 68 -10.28 3.86 -2.38
C ALA A 68 -11.81 3.66 -2.37
N LEU A 69 -12.29 2.44 -2.03
CA LEU A 69 -13.71 2.16 -1.86
C LEU A 69 -14.34 2.92 -0.68
N GLU A 70 -13.63 3.05 0.43
CA GLU A 70 -14.03 3.87 1.59
C GLU A 70 -14.21 5.32 1.17
N ALA A 71 -13.26 5.91 0.46
CA ALA A 71 -13.34 7.28 -0.03
C ALA A 71 -14.56 7.48 -0.96
N GLN A 72 -14.93 6.49 -1.76
CA GLN A 72 -16.16 6.53 -2.56
C GLN A 72 -17.43 6.55 -1.69
N GLN A 73 -17.43 5.92 -0.50
CA GLN A 73 -18.57 6.02 0.41
C GLN A 73 -18.66 7.42 1.05
N TYR A 74 -17.53 8.07 1.35
CA TYR A 74 -17.54 9.47 1.79
C TYR A 74 -18.16 10.41 0.74
N VAL A 75 -17.98 10.14 -0.55
CA VAL A 75 -18.70 10.89 -1.60
C VAL A 75 -20.23 10.71 -1.45
N ARG A 76 -20.69 9.48 -1.18
CA ARG A 76 -22.14 9.21 -0.98
C ARG A 76 -22.64 9.88 0.30
N GLU A 77 -21.85 9.87 1.36
CA GLU A 77 -22.15 10.56 2.60
C GLU A 77 -22.34 12.06 2.36
N GLN A 78 -21.36 12.74 1.73
CA GLN A 78 -21.50 14.17 1.41
C GLN A 78 -22.69 14.45 0.47
N ARG A 79 -22.95 13.56 -0.47
CA ARG A 79 -24.09 13.67 -1.39
C ARG A 79 -25.44 13.52 -0.68
N SER A 80 -25.50 12.82 0.45
CA SER A 80 -26.74 12.64 1.21
C SER A 80 -27.33 13.97 1.69
N ALA A 81 -26.49 15.01 1.91
CA ALA A 81 -26.94 16.34 2.26
C ALA A 81 -27.80 17.03 1.15
N LEU A 82 -27.74 16.52 -0.10
CA LEU A 82 -28.59 16.96 -1.21
C LEU A 82 -29.94 16.20 -1.28
N LEU A 83 -30.13 15.18 -0.45
CA LEU A 83 -31.32 14.34 -0.43
C LEU A 83 -32.20 14.68 0.79
N PRO A 84 -33.52 14.36 0.73
CA PRO A 84 -34.39 14.54 1.90
C PRO A 84 -33.94 13.68 3.07
N THR A 85 -33.96 14.28 4.26
CA THR A 85 -33.79 13.56 5.52
C THR A 85 -35.13 13.44 6.23
N ALA A 86 -35.46 12.26 6.74
CA ALA A 86 -36.69 12.00 7.47
C ALA A 86 -36.38 11.46 8.86
N TYR A 87 -37.01 12.03 9.88
CA TYR A 87 -36.85 11.61 11.26
C TYR A 87 -38.23 11.31 11.86
N LEU A 88 -38.32 10.21 12.61
CA LEU A 88 -39.44 9.91 13.50
C LEU A 88 -39.01 10.23 14.93
N SER A 89 -39.81 11.07 15.61
CA SER A 89 -39.58 11.46 16.99
C SER A 89 -40.73 10.97 17.88
N LEU A 90 -40.38 10.27 18.95
CA LEU A 90 -41.28 9.85 20.00
C LEU A 90 -40.82 10.53 21.27
N THR A 91 -41.69 11.33 21.89
CA THR A 91 -41.38 12.06 23.10
C THR A 91 -42.42 11.74 24.15
N ALA A 92 -42.01 11.34 25.33
CA ALA A 92 -42.84 11.20 26.51
C ALA A 92 -42.18 12.00 27.64
N VAL A 93 -42.95 12.90 28.26
CA VAL A 93 -42.50 13.72 29.38
C VAL A 93 -43.46 13.52 30.52
N ASP A 94 -42.97 13.08 31.65
CA ASP A 94 -43.67 13.12 32.91
C ASP A 94 -43.21 14.35 33.69
N SER A 95 -44.15 15.15 34.19
CA SER A 95 -43.86 16.36 34.92
C SER A 95 -44.93 16.61 35.98
N GLU A 96 -44.58 17.27 37.06
CA GLU A 96 -45.56 17.67 38.06
C GLU A 96 -46.54 18.69 37.43
N ALA A 97 -47.82 18.30 37.36
CA ALA A 97 -48.86 19.12 36.73
C ALA A 97 -49.04 20.46 37.43
N GLY A 98 -49.00 21.53 36.65
CA GLY A 98 -49.15 22.89 37.16
C GLY A 98 -47.83 23.56 37.60
N SER A 99 -46.70 22.87 37.53
CA SER A 99 -45.39 23.49 37.77
C SER A 99 -45.01 24.46 36.64
N ARG A 100 -44.12 25.42 36.95
CA ARG A 100 -43.58 26.39 35.98
C ARG A 100 -42.08 26.29 35.95
N ILE A 101 -41.49 26.37 34.78
CA ILE A 101 -40.07 26.55 34.65
C ILE A 101 -39.77 28.04 34.68
N ALA A 102 -39.08 28.52 35.71
CA ALA A 102 -38.59 29.88 35.77
C ALA A 102 -37.18 29.96 35.18
N ALA A 103 -37.04 30.62 34.04
CA ALA A 103 -35.75 30.85 33.40
C ALA A 103 -35.57 32.36 33.12
N GLY A 104 -34.98 33.06 34.07
CA GLY A 104 -34.72 34.50 33.94
C GLY A 104 -35.99 35.34 33.84
N ALA A 105 -36.01 36.36 32.98
CA ALA A 105 -37.14 37.26 32.75
C ALA A 105 -38.22 36.70 31.80
N LEU A 106 -38.09 35.47 31.32
CA LEU A 106 -39.05 34.84 30.42
C LEU A 106 -40.15 34.13 31.22
N ASN A 107 -41.41 34.47 30.95
CA ASN A 107 -42.55 33.74 31.49
C ASN A 107 -42.65 32.37 30.86
N ASN A 108 -42.61 31.34 31.67
CA ASN A 108 -42.59 29.97 31.21
C ASN A 108 -44.02 29.40 31.16
N PRO A 109 -44.28 28.56 30.13
CA PRO A 109 -45.56 27.84 30.03
C PRO A 109 -45.71 26.88 31.20
N VAL A 110 -46.95 26.63 31.57
CA VAL A 110 -47.32 25.59 32.55
C VAL A 110 -46.95 24.23 31.97
N ILE A 111 -46.24 23.45 32.76
CA ILE A 111 -45.79 22.10 32.34
C ILE A 111 -46.85 21.08 32.75
N PHE A 112 -47.05 20.10 31.94
CA PHE A 112 -47.94 18.94 32.18
C PHE A 112 -47.39 17.68 31.52
N PRO A 113 -47.72 16.50 32.02
CA PRO A 113 -47.36 15.24 31.37
C PRO A 113 -47.90 15.19 29.97
N ARG A 114 -47.04 14.79 29.03
CA ARG A 114 -47.42 14.70 27.62
C ARG A 114 -46.65 13.60 26.87
N ALA A 115 -47.28 13.02 25.88
CA ALA A 115 -46.64 12.17 24.91
C ALA A 115 -46.92 12.70 23.50
N ALA A 116 -45.95 12.66 22.63
CA ALA A 116 -46.07 13.11 21.27
C ALA A 116 -45.30 12.14 20.34
N ALA A 117 -45.82 11.94 19.14
CA ALA A 117 -45.17 11.22 18.07
C ALA A 117 -45.27 12.06 16.80
N GLY A 118 -44.14 12.22 16.10
CA GLY A 118 -44.15 13.02 14.89
C GLY A 118 -43.03 12.64 13.92
N ALA A 119 -43.30 12.83 12.66
CA ALA A 119 -42.32 12.69 11.58
C ALA A 119 -41.97 14.09 11.06
N THR A 120 -40.69 14.28 10.80
CA THR A 120 -40.16 15.50 10.19
C THR A 120 -39.35 15.15 8.98
N VAL A 121 -39.61 15.82 7.85
CA VAL A 121 -38.83 15.72 6.63
C VAL A 121 -38.17 17.05 6.34
N SER A 122 -36.88 17.05 6.10
CA SER A 122 -36.12 18.25 5.72
C SER A 122 -35.37 18.00 4.41
N GLN A 123 -35.41 18.99 3.50
CA GLN A 123 -34.74 18.94 2.20
C GLN A 123 -34.02 20.25 1.95
N LEU A 124 -32.70 20.18 1.70
CA LEU A 124 -31.96 21.31 1.17
C LEU A 124 -32.44 21.60 -0.25
N LEU A 125 -32.95 22.83 -0.50
CA LEU A 125 -33.30 23.30 -1.83
C LEU A 125 -32.10 23.94 -2.54
N THR A 126 -31.40 24.83 -1.84
CA THR A 126 -30.17 25.44 -2.32
C THR A 126 -29.37 26.07 -1.18
N ASP A 127 -28.06 25.99 -1.30
CA ASP A 127 -27.08 26.74 -0.54
C ASP A 127 -26.09 27.46 -1.47
N PHE A 128 -26.55 27.75 -2.68
CA PHE A 128 -25.81 28.43 -3.74
C PHE A 128 -24.48 27.77 -4.12
N GLY A 129 -24.41 26.44 -3.97
CA GLY A 129 -23.28 25.64 -4.46
C GLY A 129 -22.34 25.13 -3.35
N ARG A 130 -22.53 25.51 -2.11
CA ARG A 130 -21.70 25.07 -1.00
C ARG A 130 -21.65 23.52 -0.90
N THR A 131 -22.81 22.86 -0.76
CA THR A 131 -22.88 21.40 -0.68
C THR A 131 -22.38 20.73 -1.95
N THR A 132 -22.67 21.30 -3.12
CA THR A 132 -22.14 20.80 -4.41
C THR A 132 -20.62 20.86 -4.47
N ASN A 133 -20.01 21.92 -3.95
CA ASN A 133 -18.57 22.05 -3.84
C ASN A 133 -17.98 21.04 -2.83
N LEU A 134 -18.64 20.78 -1.69
CA LEU A 134 -18.23 19.74 -0.74
C LEU A 134 -18.28 18.33 -1.37
N VAL A 135 -19.35 18.01 -2.09
CA VAL A 135 -19.47 16.73 -2.84
C VAL A 135 -18.36 16.62 -3.89
N SER A 136 -18.07 17.71 -4.59
CA SER A 136 -16.99 17.73 -5.59
C SER A 136 -15.61 17.58 -4.93
N SER A 137 -15.38 18.20 -3.78
CA SER A 137 -14.16 18.01 -2.99
C SER A 137 -13.98 16.56 -2.57
N ALA A 138 -15.04 15.93 -2.02
CA ALA A 138 -15.01 14.52 -1.66
C ALA A 138 -14.76 13.60 -2.87
N LYS A 139 -15.32 13.94 -4.04
CA LYS A 139 -15.07 13.19 -5.28
C LYS A 139 -13.60 13.25 -5.69
N PHE A 140 -12.99 14.43 -5.71
CA PHE A 140 -11.57 14.55 -6.01
C PHE A 140 -10.67 13.87 -4.95
N GLN A 141 -11.10 13.82 -3.68
CA GLN A 141 -10.41 13.03 -2.67
C GLN A 141 -10.50 11.53 -2.97
N ALA A 142 -11.66 11.04 -3.42
CA ALA A 142 -11.81 9.64 -3.81
C ALA A 142 -10.98 9.30 -5.06
N ASP A 143 -10.92 10.21 -6.05
CA ASP A 143 -10.06 10.07 -7.23
C ASP A 143 -8.57 10.06 -6.83
N ALA A 144 -8.17 10.84 -5.81
CA ALA A 144 -6.81 10.82 -5.25
C ALA A 144 -6.50 9.49 -4.56
N GLU A 145 -7.43 8.94 -3.77
CA GLU A 145 -7.22 7.63 -3.11
C GLU A 145 -7.17 6.47 -4.11
N ASP A 146 -7.89 6.55 -5.23
CA ASP A 146 -7.73 5.59 -6.32
C ASP A 146 -6.31 5.60 -6.90
N LYS A 147 -5.73 6.80 -7.09
CA LYS A 147 -4.33 6.93 -7.54
C LYS A 147 -3.32 6.51 -6.47
N ASN A 148 -3.60 6.74 -5.18
CA ASN A 148 -2.79 6.24 -4.08
C ASN A 148 -2.80 4.70 -4.03
N ALA A 149 -3.94 4.06 -4.30
CA ALA A 149 -4.02 2.61 -4.41
C ALA A 149 -3.18 2.06 -5.59
N ALA A 150 -3.19 2.77 -6.73
CA ALA A 150 -2.34 2.43 -7.87
C ALA A 150 -0.85 2.62 -7.55
N ALA A 151 -0.47 3.69 -6.82
CA ALA A 151 0.89 3.90 -6.35
C ALA A 151 1.34 2.77 -5.41
N THR A 152 0.51 2.40 -4.45
CA THR A 152 0.80 1.28 -3.54
C THR A 152 1.02 -0.03 -4.31
N ALA A 153 0.21 -0.30 -5.34
CA ALA A 153 0.40 -1.49 -6.17
C ALA A 153 1.74 -1.44 -6.91
N ALA A 154 2.13 -0.29 -7.46
CA ALA A 154 3.42 -0.11 -8.12
C ALA A 154 4.60 -0.26 -7.15
N ASP A 155 4.50 0.26 -5.92
CA ASP A 155 5.52 0.11 -4.87
C ASP A 155 5.73 -1.36 -4.50
N ILE A 156 4.65 -2.12 -4.32
CA ILE A 156 4.70 -3.54 -3.99
C ILE A 156 5.28 -4.33 -5.17
N THR A 157 4.91 -4.00 -6.41
CA THR A 157 5.49 -4.63 -7.60
C THR A 157 6.99 -4.38 -7.65
N LEU A 158 7.47 -3.14 -7.45
CA LEU A 158 8.89 -2.85 -7.39
C LEU A 158 9.61 -3.62 -6.26
N ALA A 159 9.00 -3.69 -5.08
CA ALA A 159 9.58 -4.45 -3.95
C ALA A 159 9.68 -5.94 -4.29
N LEU A 160 8.66 -6.49 -4.96
CA LEU A 160 8.65 -7.87 -5.45
C LEU A 160 9.75 -8.12 -6.49
N ASP A 161 9.88 -7.23 -7.47
CA ASP A 161 10.90 -7.34 -8.51
C ASP A 161 12.31 -7.35 -7.90
N ARG A 162 12.55 -6.47 -6.93
CA ARG A 162 13.81 -6.45 -6.18
C ARG A 162 14.07 -7.76 -5.45
N ALA A 163 13.05 -8.30 -4.77
CA ALA A 163 13.19 -9.57 -4.06
C ALA A 163 13.40 -10.75 -5.02
N PHE A 164 12.71 -10.74 -6.17
CA PHE A 164 12.83 -11.77 -7.19
C PHE A 164 14.24 -11.79 -7.82
N TYR A 165 14.76 -10.63 -8.22
CA TYR A 165 16.11 -10.54 -8.78
C TYR A 165 17.20 -10.81 -7.75
N ASN A 166 16.99 -10.44 -6.48
CA ASN A 166 17.87 -10.82 -5.39
C ASN A 166 17.87 -12.36 -5.16
N ALA A 167 16.70 -13.02 -5.29
CA ALA A 167 16.64 -14.47 -5.21
C ALA A 167 17.35 -15.16 -6.40
N LEU A 168 17.25 -14.60 -7.61
CA LEU A 168 18.01 -15.06 -8.76
C LEU A 168 19.52 -14.90 -8.56
N GLU A 169 19.96 -13.73 -8.11
CA GLU A 169 21.37 -13.42 -7.84
C GLU A 169 21.94 -14.38 -6.80
N THR A 170 21.27 -14.52 -5.65
CA THR A 170 21.74 -15.41 -4.56
C THR A 170 21.77 -16.88 -5.00
N ARG A 171 20.82 -17.32 -5.83
CA ARG A 171 20.85 -18.67 -6.42
C ARG A 171 22.07 -18.88 -7.33
N GLU A 172 22.40 -17.91 -8.16
CA GLU A 172 23.59 -18.01 -9.03
C GLU A 172 24.89 -17.99 -8.21
N LEU A 173 24.92 -17.20 -7.10
CA LEU A 173 26.05 -17.21 -6.17
C LEU A 173 26.25 -18.57 -5.48
N VAL A 174 25.15 -19.31 -5.18
CA VAL A 174 25.26 -20.71 -4.70
C VAL A 174 25.97 -21.57 -5.74
N LYS A 175 25.62 -21.46 -7.03
CA LYS A 175 26.29 -22.24 -8.10
C LYS A 175 27.77 -21.89 -8.21
N VAL A 176 28.13 -20.59 -8.14
CA VAL A 176 29.54 -20.15 -8.14
C VAL A 176 30.29 -20.76 -6.96
N ALA A 177 29.68 -20.80 -5.77
CA ALA A 177 30.28 -21.40 -4.59
C ALA A 177 30.46 -22.92 -4.72
N GLU A 178 29.48 -23.63 -5.31
CA GLU A 178 29.56 -25.08 -5.58
C GLU A 178 30.66 -25.40 -6.59
N GLU A 179 30.75 -24.62 -7.67
CA GLU A 179 31.85 -24.78 -8.65
C GLU A 179 33.22 -24.49 -8.03
N THR A 180 33.29 -23.47 -7.15
CA THR A 180 34.50 -23.16 -6.39
C THR A 180 34.94 -24.33 -5.51
N ILE A 181 34.00 -24.93 -4.74
CA ILE A 181 34.30 -26.12 -3.92
C ILE A 181 34.84 -27.26 -4.78
N LYS A 182 34.19 -27.55 -5.92
CA LYS A 182 34.62 -28.61 -6.84
C LYS A 182 36.03 -28.38 -7.34
N SER A 183 36.38 -27.13 -7.71
CA SER A 183 37.74 -26.78 -8.11
C SER A 183 38.75 -26.98 -6.99
N ARG A 184 38.45 -26.46 -5.77
CA ARG A 184 39.33 -26.57 -4.59
C ARG A 184 39.49 -28.02 -4.13
N GLN A 185 38.44 -28.83 -4.17
CA GLN A 185 38.54 -30.27 -3.83
C GLN A 185 39.48 -31.00 -4.79
N THR A 186 39.35 -30.73 -6.10
CA THR A 186 40.24 -31.33 -7.11
C THR A 186 41.71 -30.93 -6.87
N LEU A 187 41.97 -29.72 -6.42
CA LEU A 187 43.32 -29.25 -6.05
C LEU A 187 43.83 -30.01 -4.80
N VAL A 188 43.01 -30.10 -3.74
CA VAL A 188 43.39 -30.83 -2.51
C VAL A 188 43.74 -32.29 -2.83
N ASP A 189 42.92 -32.97 -3.63
CA ASP A 189 43.14 -34.36 -4.01
C ASP A 189 44.46 -34.53 -4.79
N ARG A 190 44.74 -33.62 -5.72
CA ARG A 190 45.98 -33.63 -6.49
C ARG A 190 47.20 -33.35 -5.64
N VAL A 191 47.18 -32.27 -4.84
CA VAL A 191 48.30 -31.90 -3.96
C VAL A 191 48.54 -32.95 -2.89
N GLY A 192 47.43 -33.57 -2.34
CA GLY A 192 47.51 -34.67 -1.41
C GLY A 192 48.23 -35.91 -1.96
N ALA A 193 47.91 -36.30 -3.19
CA ALA A 193 48.56 -37.44 -3.86
C ALA A 193 50.07 -37.14 -4.10
N LEU A 194 50.41 -35.88 -4.47
CA LEU A 194 51.81 -35.47 -4.69
C LEU A 194 52.60 -35.37 -3.35
N ALA A 195 51.96 -34.93 -2.25
CA ALA A 195 52.56 -34.88 -0.92
C ALA A 195 52.84 -36.28 -0.39
N GLN A 196 51.92 -37.23 -0.54
CA GLN A 196 52.12 -38.64 -0.23
C GLN A 196 53.31 -39.24 -0.99
N ALA A 197 53.45 -38.87 -2.25
CA ALA A 197 54.60 -39.28 -3.11
C ALA A 197 55.89 -38.52 -2.79
N LYS A 198 55.90 -37.59 -1.80
CA LYS A 198 56.99 -36.71 -1.44
C LYS A 198 57.47 -35.77 -2.59
N LEU A 199 56.60 -35.52 -3.55
CA LEU A 199 56.85 -34.58 -4.65
C LEU A 199 56.39 -33.15 -4.33
N ARG A 200 55.59 -32.93 -3.28
CA ARG A 200 55.15 -31.64 -2.76
C ARG A 200 55.23 -31.63 -1.22
N SER A 201 55.19 -30.46 -0.65
CA SER A 201 55.31 -30.29 0.78
C SER A 201 53.92 -30.42 1.50
N ASP A 202 53.92 -30.84 2.77
CA ASP A 202 52.74 -30.84 3.61
C ASP A 202 52.18 -29.43 3.84
N LEU A 203 53.01 -28.41 3.69
CA LEU A 203 52.61 -27.01 3.73
C LEU A 203 51.70 -26.68 2.53
N ASP A 204 52.04 -27.16 1.31
CA ASP A 204 51.19 -26.95 0.12
C ASP A 204 49.79 -27.59 0.31
N LEU A 205 49.74 -28.80 0.88
CA LEU A 205 48.49 -29.47 1.21
C LEU A 205 47.69 -28.68 2.25
N SER A 206 48.37 -28.11 3.26
CA SER A 206 47.72 -27.29 4.28
C SER A 206 47.07 -26.03 3.68
N PHE A 207 47.76 -25.35 2.76
CA PHE A 207 47.19 -24.18 2.04
C PHE A 207 45.97 -24.59 1.20
N ALA A 208 46.03 -25.68 0.45
CA ALA A 208 44.91 -26.17 -0.32
C ALA A 208 43.70 -26.50 0.57
N ASN A 209 43.90 -27.11 1.73
CA ASN A 209 42.82 -27.39 2.71
C ASN A 209 42.22 -26.10 3.31
N VAL A 210 43.02 -25.07 3.56
CA VAL A 210 42.51 -23.75 4.00
C VAL A 210 41.59 -23.14 2.93
N ASP A 211 42.00 -23.18 1.65
CA ASP A 211 41.21 -22.65 0.56
C ASP A 211 39.92 -23.44 0.33
N LEU A 212 39.95 -24.75 0.45
CA LEU A 212 38.75 -25.61 0.44
C LEU A 212 37.79 -25.25 1.60
N SER A 213 38.33 -25.01 2.79
CA SER A 213 37.51 -24.62 3.95
C SER A 213 36.85 -23.25 3.75
N ARG A 214 37.57 -22.29 3.14
CA ARG A 214 36.99 -20.97 2.75
C ARG A 214 35.88 -21.13 1.72
N ALA A 215 36.05 -21.99 0.71
CA ALA A 215 35.01 -22.27 -0.29
C ALA A 215 33.77 -22.91 0.35
N LYS A 216 33.95 -23.80 1.34
CA LYS A 216 32.81 -24.36 2.09
C LYS A 216 32.07 -23.29 2.89
N LEU A 217 32.78 -22.34 3.53
CA LEU A 217 32.14 -21.22 4.22
C LEU A 217 31.35 -20.33 3.23
N LEU A 218 31.92 -20.03 2.06
CA LEU A 218 31.23 -19.27 1.03
C LEU A 218 29.92 -19.97 0.59
N LEU A 219 29.92 -21.29 0.45
CA LEU A 219 28.70 -22.05 0.12
C LEU A 219 27.65 -21.94 1.23
N LEU A 220 28.05 -22.10 2.50
CA LEU A 220 27.13 -21.95 3.63
C LEU A 220 26.47 -20.56 3.68
N GLU A 221 27.26 -19.52 3.48
CA GLU A 221 26.76 -18.14 3.42
C GLU A 221 25.82 -17.93 2.23
N SER A 222 26.19 -18.40 1.04
CA SER A 222 25.38 -18.28 -0.18
C SER A 222 24.05 -19.04 -0.03
N GLN A 223 24.05 -20.23 0.52
CA GLN A 223 22.84 -21.01 0.80
C GLN A 223 21.92 -20.30 1.77
N ASN A 224 22.47 -19.76 2.87
CA ASN A 224 21.70 -19.00 3.84
C ASN A 224 21.06 -17.74 3.22
N ASN A 225 21.83 -17.00 2.42
CA ASN A 225 21.35 -15.80 1.74
C ASN A 225 20.24 -16.14 0.73
N TYR A 226 20.36 -17.25 0.01
CA TYR A 226 19.31 -17.72 -0.90
C TYR A 226 18.03 -18.07 -0.14
N GLN A 227 18.11 -18.80 0.98
CA GLN A 227 16.93 -19.11 1.80
C GLN A 227 16.29 -17.84 2.37
N ALA A 228 17.09 -16.86 2.82
CA ALA A 228 16.59 -15.58 3.29
C ALA A 228 15.86 -14.82 2.17
N SER A 229 16.40 -14.82 0.95
CA SER A 229 15.77 -14.18 -0.20
C SER A 229 14.42 -14.80 -0.58
N LEU A 230 14.30 -16.13 -0.49
CA LEU A 230 13.03 -16.86 -0.70
C LEU A 230 11.99 -16.54 0.38
N SER A 231 12.44 -16.30 1.63
CA SER A 231 11.54 -15.89 2.72
C SER A 231 10.96 -14.49 2.45
N VAL A 232 11.79 -13.54 2.01
CA VAL A 232 11.34 -12.19 1.62
C VAL A 232 10.37 -12.26 0.44
N LEU A 233 10.68 -13.06 -0.57
CA LEU A 233 9.82 -13.25 -1.75
C LEU A 233 8.47 -13.84 -1.34
N SER A 234 8.44 -14.86 -0.46
CA SER A 234 7.21 -15.49 0.04
C SER A 234 6.32 -14.47 0.77
N ALA A 235 6.89 -13.62 1.61
CA ALA A 235 6.16 -12.57 2.33
C ALA A 235 5.54 -11.54 1.36
N LEU A 236 6.25 -11.10 0.33
CA LEU A 236 5.74 -10.17 -0.68
C LEU A 236 4.64 -10.78 -1.55
N LEU A 237 4.69 -12.08 -1.79
CA LEU A 237 3.64 -12.84 -2.47
C LEU A 237 2.40 -13.06 -1.58
N GLY A 238 2.45 -12.67 -0.29
CA GLY A 238 1.34 -12.78 0.64
C GLY A 238 1.24 -14.13 1.37
N TYR A 239 2.30 -14.93 1.35
CA TYR A 239 2.35 -16.18 2.11
C TYR A 239 2.92 -15.96 3.51
N GLN A 240 2.36 -16.62 4.53
CA GLN A 240 2.88 -16.58 5.90
C GLN A 240 4.14 -17.43 6.05
N ASP A 241 4.14 -18.61 5.41
CA ASP A 241 5.24 -19.56 5.45
C ASP A 241 6.10 -19.45 4.21
N GLN A 242 7.39 -19.73 4.37
CA GLN A 242 8.31 -19.81 3.23
C GLN A 242 7.88 -20.92 2.28
N GLN A 243 7.70 -20.56 1.01
CA GLN A 243 7.38 -21.53 -0.04
C GLN A 243 8.64 -21.97 -0.78
N PRO A 244 8.72 -23.21 -1.20
CA PRO A 244 9.86 -23.73 -1.97
C PRO A 244 9.73 -23.33 -3.44
N PHE A 245 9.94 -22.05 -3.74
CA PHE A 245 9.94 -21.57 -5.13
C PHE A 245 11.24 -21.95 -5.83
N GLU A 246 11.11 -22.36 -7.10
CA GLU A 246 12.24 -22.42 -8.00
C GLU A 246 12.16 -21.21 -8.94
N VAL A 247 12.92 -20.13 -8.62
CA VAL A 247 12.91 -18.90 -9.41
C VAL A 247 13.60 -19.16 -10.76
N ALA A 248 12.96 -18.77 -11.87
CA ALA A 248 13.49 -18.94 -13.21
C ALA A 248 13.87 -17.59 -13.83
N ASP A 249 15.10 -17.51 -14.37
CA ASP A 249 15.52 -16.34 -15.15
C ASP A 249 14.84 -16.37 -16.53
N SER A 250 14.18 -15.26 -16.90
CA SER A 250 13.52 -15.10 -18.22
C SER A 250 14.50 -14.91 -19.38
N GLY A 251 15.77 -14.75 -19.10
CA GLY A 251 16.80 -14.61 -20.14
C GLY A 251 16.67 -13.32 -20.98
N GLU A 252 16.06 -12.28 -20.44
CA GLU A 252 15.89 -11.00 -21.14
C GLU A 252 17.23 -10.42 -21.60
N GLN A 253 17.24 -9.90 -22.83
CA GLN A 253 18.44 -9.29 -23.40
C GLN A 253 18.79 -7.98 -22.69
N VAL A 254 20.08 -7.77 -22.49
CA VAL A 254 20.63 -6.54 -21.92
C VAL A 254 20.53 -5.43 -22.96
N THR A 255 19.66 -4.44 -22.73
CA THR A 255 19.53 -3.25 -23.59
C THR A 255 20.22 -2.05 -22.93
N PRO A 256 20.96 -1.21 -23.65
CA PRO A 256 21.58 -0.03 -23.07
C PRO A 256 20.53 0.96 -22.57
N PRO A 257 20.84 1.76 -21.54
CA PRO A 257 19.93 2.77 -21.03
C PRO A 257 19.71 3.89 -22.05
N ALA A 258 18.60 4.66 -21.86
CA ALA A 258 18.29 5.80 -22.73
C ALA A 258 19.41 6.87 -22.70
N LEU A 259 19.67 7.49 -23.86
CA LEU A 259 20.74 8.49 -23.99
C LEU A 259 20.43 9.82 -23.29
N ASP A 260 19.16 10.20 -23.20
CA ASP A 260 18.71 11.48 -22.62
C ASP A 260 17.71 11.23 -21.48
N VAL A 261 17.90 11.97 -20.39
CA VAL A 261 17.06 11.91 -19.20
C VAL A 261 15.83 12.83 -19.27
N GLN A 262 15.84 13.88 -20.10
CA GLN A 262 14.76 14.87 -20.13
C GLN A 262 13.40 14.29 -20.56
N PRO A 263 13.32 13.45 -21.61
CA PRO A 263 12.06 12.79 -21.98
C PRO A 263 11.52 11.89 -20.86
N LEU A 264 12.40 11.22 -20.12
CA LEU A 264 12.03 10.35 -19.00
C LEU A 264 11.42 11.14 -17.85
N ILE A 265 11.97 12.33 -17.54
CA ILE A 265 11.40 13.22 -16.52
C ILE A 265 10.01 13.71 -16.95
N ALA A 266 9.87 14.14 -18.20
CA ALA A 266 8.57 14.60 -18.72
C ALA A 266 7.51 13.48 -18.65
N GLN A 267 7.88 12.27 -19.00
CA GLN A 267 7.04 11.09 -18.91
C GLN A 267 6.64 10.78 -17.44
N ALA A 268 7.59 10.77 -16.52
CA ALA A 268 7.35 10.53 -15.10
C ALA A 268 6.34 11.52 -14.50
N LEU A 269 6.47 12.81 -14.80
CA LEU A 269 5.56 13.85 -14.32
C LEU A 269 4.12 13.70 -14.84
N GLN A 270 3.93 12.97 -15.95
CA GLN A 270 2.61 12.69 -16.52
C GLN A 270 2.02 11.35 -16.08
N GLN A 271 2.86 10.33 -15.92
CA GLN A 271 2.40 8.94 -15.74
C GLN A 271 2.40 8.47 -14.30
N ARG A 272 3.19 9.06 -13.41
CA ARG A 272 3.26 8.61 -12.01
C ARG A 272 1.95 8.84 -11.27
N PRO A 273 1.39 7.78 -10.64
CA PRO A 273 0.10 7.87 -9.96
C PRO A 273 0.13 8.80 -8.74
N GLU A 274 1.28 8.95 -8.05
CA GLU A 274 1.41 9.85 -6.91
C GLU A 274 1.30 11.33 -7.31
N VAL A 275 1.81 11.68 -8.51
CA VAL A 275 1.66 13.03 -9.06
C VAL A 275 0.20 13.31 -9.37
N ALA A 276 -0.50 12.36 -9.98
CA ALA A 276 -1.94 12.46 -10.26
C ALA A 276 -2.75 12.54 -8.96
N ALA A 277 -2.40 11.76 -7.92
CA ALA A 277 -3.05 11.82 -6.61
C ALA A 277 -2.96 13.22 -5.99
N LEU A 278 -1.77 13.83 -5.96
CA LEU A 278 -1.62 15.18 -5.43
C LEU A 278 -2.29 16.24 -6.30
N GLN A 279 -2.40 16.06 -7.62
CA GLN A 279 -3.20 16.94 -8.48
C GLN A 279 -4.68 16.92 -8.06
N PHE A 280 -5.25 15.72 -7.86
CA PHE A 280 -6.63 15.61 -7.36
C PHE A 280 -6.80 16.17 -5.95
N GLN A 281 -5.80 16.05 -5.07
CA GLN A 281 -5.84 16.69 -3.75
C GLN A 281 -5.86 18.22 -3.84
N VAL A 282 -5.14 18.83 -4.79
CA VAL A 282 -5.20 20.27 -5.05
C VAL A 282 -6.60 20.67 -5.52
N GLU A 283 -7.20 19.92 -6.46
CA GLU A 283 -8.58 20.15 -6.92
C GLU A 283 -9.60 19.99 -5.77
N ALA A 284 -9.43 18.99 -4.92
CA ALA A 284 -10.25 18.81 -3.73
C ALA A 284 -10.17 20.00 -2.78
N ALA A 285 -8.95 20.48 -2.51
CA ALA A 285 -8.73 21.67 -1.68
C ALA A 285 -9.36 22.94 -2.29
N GLN A 286 -9.28 23.13 -3.61
CA GLN A 286 -9.93 24.24 -4.29
C GLN A 286 -11.46 24.20 -4.17
N LYS A 287 -12.06 23.02 -4.30
CA LYS A 287 -13.51 22.83 -4.12
C LYS A 287 -13.93 23.08 -2.68
N ASN A 288 -13.16 22.56 -1.72
CA ASN A 288 -13.40 22.85 -0.30
C ASN A 288 -13.28 24.34 0.01
N ARG A 289 -12.26 25.01 -0.53
CA ARG A 289 -12.10 26.47 -0.43
C ARG A 289 -13.35 27.20 -0.93
N ASN A 290 -13.87 26.84 -2.09
CA ASN A 290 -15.08 27.45 -2.63
C ASN A 290 -16.28 27.23 -1.70
N ALA A 291 -16.43 26.02 -1.14
CA ALA A 291 -17.50 25.71 -0.18
C ALA A 291 -17.38 26.53 1.12
N GLU A 292 -16.16 26.79 1.62
CA GLU A 292 -15.94 27.62 2.81
C GLU A 292 -16.22 29.12 2.53
N HIS A 293 -15.91 29.61 1.35
CA HIS A 293 -16.28 30.96 0.93
C HIS A 293 -17.78 31.13 0.70
N ASP A 294 -18.49 30.06 0.29
CA ASP A 294 -19.95 30.05 0.10
C ASP A 294 -20.74 30.06 1.43
N LEU A 295 -20.07 29.97 2.61
CA LEU A 295 -20.73 30.06 3.93
C LEU A 295 -21.48 31.37 4.16
N TRP A 296 -21.10 32.46 3.48
CA TRP A 296 -21.79 33.74 3.55
C TRP A 296 -23.10 33.78 2.75
N ARG A 297 -23.36 32.77 1.92
CA ARG A 297 -24.58 32.69 1.12
C ARG A 297 -25.75 32.16 1.92
N PRO A 298 -26.99 32.58 1.62
CA PRO A 298 -28.18 32.05 2.26
C PRO A 298 -28.31 30.54 2.04
N THR A 299 -28.88 29.84 3.01
CA THR A 299 -29.31 28.44 2.87
C THR A 299 -30.81 28.38 2.85
N ILE A 300 -31.39 27.73 1.84
CA ILE A 300 -32.84 27.58 1.65
C ILE A 300 -33.17 26.07 1.75
N SER A 301 -34.05 25.73 2.67
CA SER A 301 -34.52 24.36 2.87
C SER A 301 -36.06 24.30 2.97
N ALA A 302 -36.62 23.23 2.45
CA ALA A 302 -38.00 22.85 2.68
C ALA A 302 -38.10 22.02 3.97
N LEU A 303 -39.16 22.25 4.74
CA LEU A 303 -39.46 21.50 5.95
C LEU A 303 -40.91 21.04 5.92
N GLY A 304 -41.13 19.79 6.23
CA GLY A 304 -42.46 19.22 6.45
C GLY A 304 -42.50 18.47 7.76
N THR A 305 -43.54 18.67 8.56
CA THR A 305 -43.72 17.92 9.79
C THR A 305 -45.19 17.49 9.95
N ALA A 306 -45.40 16.30 10.47
CA ALA A 306 -46.73 15.80 10.82
C ALA A 306 -46.65 14.90 12.03
N GLY A 307 -47.69 14.95 12.91
CA GLY A 307 -47.65 14.15 14.12
C GLY A 307 -48.91 14.21 14.95
N ILE A 308 -48.81 13.55 16.10
CA ILE A 308 -49.85 13.51 17.13
C ILE A 308 -49.25 14.04 18.43
N ALA A 309 -49.87 15.06 18.99
CA ALA A 309 -49.51 15.63 20.27
C ALA A 309 -50.81 15.91 21.04
N PRO A 310 -51.29 14.99 21.87
CA PRO A 310 -52.50 15.17 22.62
C PRO A 310 -52.39 16.42 23.56
N VAL A 311 -53.34 17.32 23.42
CA VAL A 311 -53.48 18.53 24.21
C VAL A 311 -54.71 18.47 25.11
N ARG A 312 -54.72 19.15 26.22
CA ARG A 312 -55.86 19.17 27.18
C ARG A 312 -57.02 20.06 26.75
N ASP A 313 -56.82 20.85 25.69
CA ASP A 313 -57.83 21.74 25.19
C ASP A 313 -58.68 21.04 24.11
N PRO A 314 -60.00 20.87 24.33
CA PRO A 314 -60.91 20.20 23.36
C PRO A 314 -61.04 20.95 22.04
N GLN A 315 -60.68 22.22 21.98
CA GLN A 315 -60.77 23.03 20.75
C GLN A 315 -59.53 22.89 19.85
N ILE A 316 -58.46 22.24 20.32
CA ILE A 316 -57.24 22.03 19.60
C ILE A 316 -57.15 20.57 19.18
N HIS A 317 -56.87 20.33 17.91
CA HIS A 317 -56.70 18.95 17.42
C HIS A 317 -55.45 18.28 18.04
N ASN A 318 -55.58 16.99 18.31
CA ASN A 318 -54.44 16.17 18.80
C ASN A 318 -53.40 15.86 17.72
N TRP A 319 -53.67 16.18 16.46
CA TRP A 319 -52.75 16.03 15.36
C TRP A 319 -52.29 17.41 14.87
N TYR A 320 -51.07 17.43 14.29
CA TYR A 320 -50.51 18.61 13.67
C TYR A 320 -49.87 18.26 12.33
N GLY A 321 -49.84 19.19 11.42
CA GLY A 321 -49.11 19.11 10.15
C GLY A 321 -48.74 20.52 9.71
N ALA A 322 -47.52 20.65 9.23
CA ALA A 322 -47.00 21.90 8.67
C ALA A 322 -46.01 21.65 7.53
N VAL A 323 -46.05 22.48 6.53
CA VAL A 323 -45.05 22.51 5.44
C VAL A 323 -44.60 23.95 5.30
N GLY A 324 -43.28 24.16 5.14
CA GLY A 324 -42.72 25.49 5.03
C GLY A 324 -41.39 25.51 4.34
N VAL A 325 -40.89 26.68 4.08
CA VAL A 325 -39.55 26.96 3.59
C VAL A 325 -38.81 27.75 4.64
N ASN A 326 -37.63 27.31 4.98
CA ASN A 326 -36.72 28.01 5.90
C ASN A 326 -35.58 28.65 5.09
N ILE A 327 -35.40 29.96 5.26
CA ILE A 327 -34.31 30.73 4.64
C ILE A 327 -33.42 31.22 5.78
N ASN A 328 -32.18 30.71 5.83
CA ASN A 328 -31.20 31.14 6.80
C ASN A 328 -30.14 32.02 6.13
N ILE A 329 -30.05 33.29 6.58
CA ILE A 329 -29.12 34.28 6.03
C ILE A 329 -28.14 34.63 7.16
N PRO A 330 -26.85 34.27 7.02
CA PRO A 330 -25.86 34.67 8.02
C PRO A 330 -25.54 36.16 7.90
N VAL A 331 -25.79 36.93 8.96
CA VAL A 331 -25.52 38.38 8.98
C VAL A 331 -24.20 38.67 9.71
N PHE A 332 -23.96 38.02 10.80
CA PHE A 332 -22.73 38.16 11.59
C PHE A 332 -22.47 36.88 12.40
N ASN A 333 -21.24 36.42 12.40
CA ASN A 333 -20.82 35.17 13.05
C ASN A 333 -19.50 35.28 13.82
N GLY A 334 -19.17 36.52 14.29
CA GLY A 334 -17.94 36.73 15.04
C GLY A 334 -16.67 36.46 14.25
N PHE A 335 -16.64 36.78 12.95
CA PHE A 335 -15.52 36.56 12.02
C PHE A 335 -15.16 35.10 11.76
N LEU A 336 -16.00 34.13 12.18
CA LEU A 336 -15.76 32.70 11.98
C LEU A 336 -15.59 32.35 10.49
N TYR A 337 -16.45 32.89 9.61
CA TYR A 337 -16.42 32.57 8.18
C TYR A 337 -15.22 33.18 7.47
N ASP A 338 -14.77 34.39 7.87
CA ASP A 338 -13.54 34.99 7.40
C ASP A 338 -12.31 34.12 7.76
N ALA A 339 -12.27 33.66 9.03
CA ALA A 339 -11.19 32.80 9.49
C ALA A 339 -11.18 31.47 8.73
N ARG A 340 -12.34 30.80 8.53
CA ARG A 340 -12.47 29.59 7.74
C ARG A 340 -12.06 29.77 6.29
N GLY A 341 -12.48 30.88 5.66
CA GLY A 341 -12.06 31.23 4.31
C GLY A 341 -10.53 31.35 4.20
N LYS A 342 -9.88 32.07 5.11
CA LYS A 342 -8.42 32.21 5.15
C LYS A 342 -7.71 30.88 5.40
N VAL A 343 -8.23 30.02 6.30
CA VAL A 343 -7.69 28.68 6.53
C VAL A 343 -7.74 27.85 5.26
N SER A 344 -8.86 27.85 4.54
CA SER A 344 -9.02 27.09 3.30
C SER A 344 -8.15 27.65 2.14
N ASP A 345 -7.91 28.97 2.08
CA ASP A 345 -6.95 29.57 1.16
C ASP A 345 -5.53 29.06 1.42
N LEU A 346 -5.08 29.07 2.68
CA LEU A 346 -3.77 28.59 3.09
C LEU A 346 -3.61 27.07 2.86
N GLN A 347 -4.64 26.28 3.13
CA GLN A 347 -4.66 24.84 2.86
C GLN A 347 -4.52 24.56 1.36
N THR A 348 -5.20 25.33 0.51
CA THR A 348 -5.10 25.18 -0.95
C THR A 348 -3.70 25.52 -1.43
N GLU A 349 -3.08 26.57 -0.91
CA GLU A 349 -1.70 26.92 -1.26
C GLU A 349 -0.70 25.87 -0.76
N ALA A 350 -0.88 25.37 0.46
CA ALA A 350 -0.05 24.27 0.98
C ALA A 350 -0.15 23.00 0.12
N ALA A 351 -1.35 22.66 -0.40
CA ALA A 351 -1.52 21.55 -1.32
C ALA A 351 -0.77 21.74 -2.65
N ARG A 352 -0.77 22.97 -3.19
CA ARG A 352 0.01 23.33 -4.40
C ARG A 352 1.51 23.18 -4.17
N GLN A 353 2.00 23.66 -3.03
CA GLN A 353 3.42 23.54 -2.69
C GLN A 353 3.84 22.09 -2.51
N LYS A 354 3.00 21.22 -1.92
CA LYS A 354 3.24 19.77 -1.84
C LYS A 354 3.36 19.13 -3.24
N LEU A 355 2.49 19.52 -4.17
CA LEU A 355 2.57 19.04 -5.55
C LEU A 355 3.87 19.49 -6.24
N MET A 356 4.29 20.75 -6.02
CA MET A 356 5.54 21.25 -6.57
C MET A 356 6.76 20.52 -5.98
N ASP A 357 6.78 20.29 -4.68
CA ASP A 357 7.83 19.51 -4.00
C ASP A 357 7.90 18.09 -4.56
N LEU A 358 6.76 17.40 -4.69
CA LEU A 358 6.75 16.05 -5.28
C LEU A 358 7.30 16.06 -6.71
N ARG A 359 6.92 17.02 -7.54
CA ARG A 359 7.44 17.12 -8.93
C ARG A 359 8.95 17.30 -8.96
N ASN A 360 9.51 18.12 -8.06
CA ASN A 360 10.96 18.29 -7.94
C ASN A 360 11.63 16.98 -7.50
N ASN A 361 11.04 16.27 -6.53
CA ASN A 361 11.54 14.99 -6.04
C ASN A 361 11.49 13.93 -7.15
N VAL A 362 10.39 13.83 -7.90
CA VAL A 362 10.28 12.93 -9.06
C VAL A 362 11.36 13.22 -10.10
N ALA A 363 11.57 14.49 -10.45
CA ALA A 363 12.62 14.85 -11.41
C ALA A 363 14.03 14.49 -10.91
N ARG A 364 14.30 14.65 -9.61
CA ARG A 364 15.55 14.23 -8.98
C ARG A 364 15.70 12.70 -9.05
N ASP A 365 14.66 11.97 -8.64
CA ASP A 365 14.70 10.51 -8.53
C ASP A 365 14.89 9.84 -9.89
N VAL A 366 14.26 10.36 -10.95
CA VAL A 366 14.49 9.92 -12.33
C VAL A 366 15.94 10.15 -12.76
N ARG A 367 16.53 11.33 -12.43
CA ARG A 367 17.95 11.59 -12.75
C ARG A 367 18.89 10.63 -12.04
N ILE A 368 18.64 10.37 -10.75
CA ILE A 368 19.45 9.42 -9.97
C ILE A 368 19.33 8.03 -10.57
N SER A 369 18.12 7.52 -10.78
CA SER A 369 17.88 6.19 -11.34
C SER A 369 18.48 6.02 -12.74
N TRP A 370 18.46 7.07 -13.57
CA TRP A 370 19.08 7.07 -14.88
C TRP A 370 20.63 7.01 -14.78
N GLN A 371 21.23 7.78 -13.85
CA GLN A 371 22.66 7.73 -13.58
C GLN A 371 23.09 6.35 -13.06
N ASP A 372 22.33 5.77 -12.14
CA ASP A 372 22.57 4.43 -11.60
C ASP A 372 22.49 3.35 -12.70
N ALA A 373 21.52 3.46 -13.60
CA ALA A 373 21.40 2.54 -14.73
C ALA A 373 22.61 2.65 -15.70
N ASN A 374 23.09 3.87 -15.99
CA ASN A 374 24.29 4.08 -16.82
C ASN A 374 25.55 3.54 -16.12
N GLN A 375 25.70 3.78 -14.82
CA GLN A 375 26.83 3.24 -14.05
C GLN A 375 26.80 1.71 -14.00
N ALA A 376 25.62 1.10 -13.77
CA ALA A 376 25.47 -0.33 -13.71
C ALA A 376 25.78 -0.98 -15.08
N PHE A 377 25.39 -0.33 -16.19
CA PHE A 377 25.73 -0.77 -17.52
C PHE A 377 27.25 -0.72 -17.80
N ALA A 378 27.90 0.38 -17.44
CA ALA A 378 29.34 0.50 -17.58
C ALA A 378 30.09 -0.54 -16.72
N ARG A 379 29.60 -0.78 -15.48
CA ARG A 379 30.15 -1.79 -14.58
C ARG A 379 30.08 -3.20 -15.19
N LEU A 380 28.97 -3.54 -15.86
CA LEU A 380 28.82 -4.83 -16.53
C LEU A 380 29.94 -5.11 -17.52
N THR A 381 30.30 -4.13 -18.35
CA THR A 381 31.39 -4.25 -19.30
C THR A 381 32.75 -4.49 -18.62
N VAL A 382 33.01 -3.74 -17.53
CA VAL A 382 34.26 -3.85 -16.78
C VAL A 382 34.37 -5.20 -16.05
N THR A 383 33.28 -5.69 -15.46
CA THR A 383 33.29 -6.99 -14.75
C THR A 383 33.41 -8.17 -15.71
N GLN A 384 32.87 -8.09 -16.93
CA GLN A 384 33.10 -9.09 -17.96
C GLN A 384 34.59 -9.15 -18.34
N GLN A 385 35.22 -8.01 -18.59
CA GLN A 385 36.66 -7.95 -18.86
C GLN A 385 37.48 -8.49 -17.67
N LEU A 386 37.12 -8.13 -16.44
CA LEU A 386 37.76 -8.65 -15.22
C LEU A 386 37.70 -10.18 -15.18
N ARG A 387 36.50 -10.76 -15.44
CA ARG A 387 36.30 -12.21 -15.47
C ARG A 387 37.13 -12.90 -16.57
N GLU A 388 37.21 -12.31 -17.74
CA GLU A 388 38.05 -12.86 -18.85
C GLU A 388 39.51 -12.86 -18.45
N GLN A 389 40.04 -11.77 -17.88
CA GLN A 389 41.45 -11.69 -17.47
C GLN A 389 41.73 -12.60 -16.26
N ALA A 390 40.82 -12.73 -15.32
CA ALA A 390 40.97 -13.63 -14.18
C ALA A 390 40.99 -15.12 -14.62
N ASN A 391 40.17 -15.48 -15.58
CA ASN A 391 40.19 -16.83 -16.16
C ASN A 391 41.54 -17.13 -16.86
N LEU A 392 42.04 -16.17 -17.66
CA LEU A 392 43.33 -16.31 -18.31
C LEU A 392 44.49 -16.41 -17.29
N ALA A 393 44.47 -15.56 -16.23
CA ALA A 393 45.47 -15.60 -15.18
C ALA A 393 45.46 -16.93 -14.43
N LEU A 394 44.27 -17.48 -14.15
CA LEU A 394 44.15 -18.79 -13.52
C LEU A 394 44.70 -19.91 -14.41
N ASP A 395 44.38 -19.92 -15.72
CA ASP A 395 44.89 -20.92 -16.65
C ASP A 395 46.42 -20.90 -16.69
N LEU A 396 47.02 -19.72 -16.81
CA LEU A 396 48.47 -19.54 -16.82
C LEU A 396 49.10 -19.97 -15.49
N ALA A 397 48.54 -19.58 -14.36
CA ALA A 397 49.04 -19.95 -13.04
C ALA A 397 48.96 -21.48 -12.84
N GLN A 398 47.91 -22.12 -13.29
CA GLN A 398 47.74 -23.56 -13.23
C GLN A 398 48.79 -24.30 -14.07
N GLN A 399 49.06 -23.84 -15.30
CA GLN A 399 50.08 -24.42 -16.15
C GLN A 399 51.49 -24.29 -15.53
N ARG A 400 51.84 -23.11 -15.02
CA ARG A 400 53.11 -22.84 -14.31
C ARG A 400 53.28 -23.71 -13.07
N TYR A 401 52.21 -23.85 -12.28
CA TYR A 401 52.20 -24.69 -11.09
C TYR A 401 52.41 -26.19 -11.43
N ASN A 402 51.73 -26.67 -12.49
CA ASN A 402 51.88 -28.05 -12.96
C ASN A 402 53.33 -28.36 -13.45
N LEU A 403 53.99 -27.40 -14.05
CA LEU A 403 55.38 -27.49 -14.49
C LEU A 403 56.40 -27.27 -13.36
N GLY A 404 55.96 -26.98 -12.16
CA GLY A 404 56.85 -26.67 -11.01
C GLY A 404 57.53 -25.30 -11.08
N LEU A 405 57.04 -24.40 -11.94
CA LEU A 405 57.57 -23.06 -12.17
C LEU A 405 56.96 -21.98 -11.25
N SER A 406 55.95 -22.32 -10.50
CA SER A 406 55.29 -21.40 -9.52
C SER A 406 54.95 -22.11 -8.22
N SER A 407 54.69 -21.29 -7.16
CA SER A 407 54.25 -21.79 -5.87
C SER A 407 52.75 -22.05 -5.81
N ILE A 408 52.32 -22.82 -4.80
CA ILE A 408 50.89 -23.01 -4.47
C ILE A 408 50.23 -21.66 -4.17
N VAL A 409 50.95 -20.69 -3.59
CA VAL A 409 50.43 -19.37 -3.24
C VAL A 409 50.03 -18.58 -4.50
N GLU A 410 50.88 -18.57 -5.54
CA GLU A 410 50.60 -17.93 -6.85
C GLU A 410 49.30 -18.53 -7.47
N PHE A 411 49.22 -19.85 -7.47
CA PHE A 411 48.05 -20.55 -7.99
C PHE A 411 46.76 -20.26 -7.17
N SER A 412 46.83 -20.36 -5.80
CA SER A 412 45.70 -20.00 -4.90
C SER A 412 45.24 -18.56 -5.09
N GLN A 413 46.19 -17.63 -5.34
CA GLN A 413 45.85 -16.22 -5.54
C GLN A 413 45.09 -16.02 -6.89
N ALA A 414 45.50 -16.70 -7.95
CA ALA A 414 44.79 -16.68 -9.23
C ALA A 414 43.40 -17.29 -9.12
N GLU A 415 43.25 -18.39 -8.38
CA GLU A 415 41.94 -18.99 -8.10
C GLU A 415 41.03 -18.07 -7.27
N LEU A 416 41.57 -17.38 -6.25
CA LEU A 416 40.80 -16.39 -5.49
C LEU A 416 40.32 -15.27 -6.41
N GLY A 417 41.23 -14.72 -7.24
CA GLY A 417 40.89 -13.68 -8.20
C GLY A 417 39.78 -14.08 -9.18
N LYS A 418 39.79 -15.35 -9.64
CA LYS A 418 38.71 -15.88 -10.49
C LYS A 418 37.39 -15.94 -9.73
N THR A 419 37.37 -16.45 -8.51
CA THR A 419 36.14 -16.52 -7.69
C THR A 419 35.54 -15.13 -7.44
N GLU A 420 36.40 -14.16 -7.08
CA GLU A 420 35.99 -12.76 -6.90
C GLU A 420 35.43 -12.15 -8.20
N ALA A 421 36.05 -12.44 -9.34
CA ALA A 421 35.62 -11.96 -10.65
C ALA A 421 34.25 -12.58 -11.06
N ASP A 422 34.02 -13.87 -10.80
CA ASP A 422 32.75 -14.53 -11.06
C ASP A 422 31.60 -13.96 -10.19
N ILE A 423 31.89 -13.71 -8.91
CA ILE A 423 30.95 -13.06 -7.99
C ILE A 423 30.63 -11.63 -8.49
N ALA A 424 31.66 -10.86 -8.86
CA ALA A 424 31.51 -9.49 -9.33
C ALA A 424 30.73 -9.40 -10.65
N ASP A 425 30.92 -10.33 -11.59
CA ASP A 425 30.18 -10.40 -12.85
C ASP A 425 28.71 -10.80 -12.61
N THR A 426 28.47 -11.74 -11.70
CA THR A 426 27.10 -12.14 -11.32
C THR A 426 26.35 -10.96 -10.68
N ASP A 427 26.94 -10.29 -9.67
CA ASP A 427 26.38 -9.10 -9.04
C ASP A 427 26.10 -7.99 -10.08
N ALA A 428 27.05 -7.71 -10.98
CA ALA A 428 26.88 -6.67 -11.99
C ALA A 428 25.71 -6.94 -12.95
N ARG A 429 25.48 -8.18 -13.37
CA ARG A 429 24.36 -8.56 -14.24
C ARG A 429 23.01 -8.33 -13.57
N TYR A 430 22.82 -8.80 -12.35
CA TYR A 430 21.55 -8.65 -11.66
C TYR A 430 21.32 -7.21 -11.19
N ARG A 431 22.36 -6.49 -10.77
CA ARG A 431 22.26 -5.04 -10.47
C ARG A 431 21.87 -4.23 -11.69
N TYR A 432 22.41 -4.53 -12.87
CA TYR A 432 22.00 -3.82 -14.07
C TYR A 432 20.52 -4.07 -14.39
N ARG A 433 20.05 -5.31 -14.36
CA ARG A 433 18.63 -5.63 -14.55
C ARG A 433 17.75 -4.91 -13.54
N LEU A 434 18.15 -4.91 -12.28
CA LEU A 434 17.42 -4.21 -11.23
C LEU A 434 17.39 -2.69 -11.46
N SER A 435 18.51 -2.09 -11.91
CA SER A 435 18.56 -0.66 -12.21
C SER A 435 17.62 -0.25 -13.35
N GLN A 436 17.46 -1.11 -14.36
CA GLN A 436 16.48 -0.90 -15.44
C GLN A 436 15.04 -0.93 -14.92
N ILE A 437 14.72 -1.84 -14.02
CA ILE A 437 13.40 -1.93 -13.38
C ILE A 437 13.12 -0.69 -12.52
N ILE A 438 14.09 -0.28 -11.70
CA ILE A 438 13.96 0.92 -10.88
C ILE A 438 13.76 2.16 -11.76
N LEU A 439 14.47 2.27 -12.88
CA LEU A 439 14.30 3.36 -13.81
C LEU A 439 12.90 3.33 -14.45
N ALA A 440 12.43 2.17 -14.90
CA ALA A 440 11.08 2.02 -15.44
C ALA A 440 10.00 2.43 -14.43
N TYR A 441 10.13 1.97 -13.17
CA TYR A 441 9.26 2.38 -12.08
C TYR A 441 9.29 3.90 -11.83
N THR A 442 10.48 4.50 -11.74
CA THR A 442 10.63 5.94 -11.47
C THR A 442 10.07 6.81 -12.60
N VAL A 443 10.05 6.30 -13.83
CA VAL A 443 9.42 6.93 -14.99
C VAL A 443 7.91 6.73 -15.01
N GLY A 444 7.38 5.81 -14.19
CA GLY A 444 5.94 5.50 -14.16
C GLY A 444 5.49 4.66 -15.36
N ALA A 445 6.42 3.98 -16.05
CA ALA A 445 6.07 3.12 -17.17
C ALA A 445 5.30 1.89 -16.65
N PRO A 446 4.08 1.60 -17.14
CA PRO A 446 3.39 0.36 -16.81
C PRO A 446 4.17 -0.81 -17.42
N ARG A 447 4.36 -1.87 -16.63
CA ARG A 447 4.78 -3.18 -17.14
C ARG A 447 3.60 -4.03 -17.55
#